data_1ae0ff06d774532695c291ce1bcfdc58
#
_entry.id   1ae0ff06d774532695c291ce1bcfdc58
#
_cell.length_a   1.000
_cell.length_b   1.000
_cell.length_c   1.000
_cell.angle_alpha   90.00
_cell.angle_beta   90.00
_cell.angle_gamma   90.00
#
_symmetry.space_group_name_H-M   'P 1'
#
loop_
_entity.id
_entity.type
_entity.pdbx_description
1 polymer ?
#
loop_
_entity_poly.entity_id
_entity_poly.type
_entity_poly.pdbx_seq_one_letter_code
_entity_poly.pdbx_strand_id
1 'polypeptide(L)'
;MIIWTHRGNPGPENTLDAFKQAWEDGIRHFETDIHATSDGVLVLAHDSNIRRLTGVDLEIQEIAFKDLSNESLYGIYKWCTLDELVDAFPAAQISIDIKSDPTLDAFFQWLKGRKIENFVVGSFSSKRVDAVRKRYPLLRTALTSREVLLILTRMHFLIDSHSANRFAMIPVKSHGLRILTKQFIKVCKNKKIEIFVWTVNSLDEAISLKQLGISGVVTDNYPVLL
;
A
#
# COMPACT_ATOMS: atom_id res chain seq x y z
N MET A 1 -17.32 -0.17 -7.29
CA MET A 1 -16.35 -0.60 -6.25
C MET A 1 -14.98 -0.13 -6.70
N ILE A 2 -14.16 0.43 -5.81
CA ILE A 2 -12.80 0.88 -6.15
C ILE A 2 -11.89 -0.35 -6.31
N ILE A 3 -11.05 -0.35 -7.34
CA ILE A 3 -10.06 -1.40 -7.59
C ILE A 3 -8.68 -0.79 -7.46
N TRP A 4 -7.87 -1.32 -6.52
CA TRP A 4 -6.45 -1.02 -6.36
C TRP A 4 -5.65 -2.13 -6.99
N THR A 5 -4.73 -1.81 -7.93
CA THR A 5 -3.76 -2.81 -8.38
C THR A 5 -2.68 -3.00 -7.31
N HIS A 6 -2.42 -4.25 -6.94
CA HIS A 6 -1.39 -4.63 -5.98
C HIS A 6 -0.05 -4.69 -6.71
N ARG A 7 0.87 -3.75 -6.44
CA ARG A 7 2.21 -3.63 -7.04
C ARG A 7 2.22 -3.53 -8.58
N GLY A 8 1.12 -3.09 -9.19
CA GLY A 8 0.99 -3.06 -10.66
C GLY A 8 0.60 -4.38 -11.32
N ASN A 9 0.38 -5.46 -10.54
CA ASN A 9 -0.03 -6.77 -11.09
C ASN A 9 -1.32 -6.67 -11.94
N PRO A 10 -1.48 -7.55 -12.96
CA PRO A 10 -0.72 -8.78 -13.24
C PRO A 10 0.59 -8.61 -14.03
N GLY A 11 1.07 -7.40 -14.20
CA GLY A 11 2.39 -7.13 -14.79
C GLY A 11 3.55 -7.49 -13.85
N PRO A 12 4.80 -7.19 -14.25
CA PRO A 12 5.97 -7.35 -13.38
C PRO A 12 5.86 -6.40 -12.18
N GLU A 13 5.83 -6.96 -10.97
CA GLU A 13 5.53 -6.22 -9.75
C GLU A 13 6.44 -5.01 -9.54
N ASN A 14 5.85 -3.90 -9.10
CA ASN A 14 6.56 -2.67 -8.73
C ASN A 14 7.42 -2.04 -9.87
N THR A 15 7.05 -2.30 -11.13
CA THR A 15 7.68 -1.64 -12.28
C THR A 15 6.79 -0.52 -12.83
N LEU A 16 7.42 0.48 -13.43
CA LEU A 16 6.68 1.57 -14.08
C LEU A 16 5.80 1.06 -15.23
N ASP A 17 6.28 0.04 -15.97
CA ASP A 17 5.55 -0.57 -17.09
C ASP A 17 4.24 -1.23 -16.62
N ALA A 18 4.27 -1.93 -15.47
CA ALA A 18 3.07 -2.54 -14.90
C ALA A 18 2.02 -1.50 -14.48
N PHE A 19 2.45 -0.40 -13.84
CA PHE A 19 1.55 0.70 -13.48
C PHE A 19 1.02 1.44 -14.71
N LYS A 20 1.84 1.59 -15.76
CA LYS A 20 1.43 2.18 -17.03
C LYS A 20 0.33 1.36 -17.69
N GLN A 21 0.49 0.04 -17.76
CA GLN A 21 -0.53 -0.85 -18.30
C GLN A 21 -1.84 -0.73 -17.48
N ALA A 22 -1.75 -0.77 -16.16
CA ALA A 22 -2.91 -0.62 -15.29
C ALA A 22 -3.62 0.74 -15.51
N TRP A 23 -2.86 1.82 -15.71
CA TRP A 23 -3.41 3.13 -16.02
C TRP A 23 -4.13 3.17 -17.37
N GLU A 24 -3.54 2.57 -18.40
CA GLU A 24 -4.13 2.43 -19.74
C GLU A 24 -5.43 1.62 -19.69
N ASP A 25 -5.50 0.59 -18.85
CA ASP A 25 -6.68 -0.24 -18.62
C ASP A 25 -7.75 0.45 -17.72
N GLY A 26 -7.52 1.70 -17.31
CA GLY A 26 -8.49 2.48 -16.55
C GLY A 26 -8.35 2.44 -15.03
N ILE A 27 -7.36 1.73 -14.48
CA ILE A 27 -7.08 1.74 -13.03
C ILE A 27 -6.50 3.10 -12.64
N ARG A 28 -6.97 3.64 -11.51
CA ARG A 28 -6.57 4.95 -10.97
C ARG A 28 -6.06 4.87 -9.53
N HIS A 29 -6.01 3.66 -8.98
CA HIS A 29 -5.62 3.39 -7.60
C HIS A 29 -4.51 2.34 -7.60
N PHE A 30 -3.34 2.73 -7.13
CA PHE A 30 -2.12 1.93 -7.11
C PHE A 30 -1.72 1.62 -5.68
N GLU A 31 -1.46 0.37 -5.40
CA GLU A 31 -0.81 -0.02 -4.15
C GLU A 31 0.64 -0.42 -4.48
N THR A 32 1.57 0.00 -3.62
CA THR A 32 3.00 -0.29 -3.76
C THR A 32 3.69 -0.32 -2.40
N ASP A 33 4.78 -1.06 -2.36
CA ASP A 33 5.68 -1.14 -1.22
C ASP A 33 6.93 -0.30 -1.50
N ILE A 34 7.52 0.31 -0.47
CA ILE A 34 8.76 1.08 -0.64
C ILE A 34 9.86 0.66 0.32
N HIS A 35 11.09 0.68 -0.21
CA HIS A 35 12.35 0.63 0.55
C HIS A 35 13.23 1.83 0.20
N ALA A 36 14.09 2.24 1.14
CA ALA A 36 15.13 3.23 0.89
C ALA A 36 16.46 2.55 0.59
N THR A 37 17.14 3.00 -0.44
CA THR A 37 18.54 2.68 -0.73
C THR A 37 19.47 3.34 0.29
N SER A 38 20.77 2.98 0.30
CA SER A 38 21.75 3.57 1.22
C SER A 38 21.93 5.08 1.07
N ASP A 39 21.67 5.60 -0.13
CA ASP A 39 21.68 7.04 -0.45
C ASP A 39 20.31 7.73 -0.34
N GLY A 40 19.30 7.00 0.20
CA GLY A 40 17.98 7.54 0.55
C GLY A 40 16.98 7.64 -0.59
N VAL A 41 17.25 7.05 -1.75
CA VAL A 41 16.28 6.98 -2.84
C VAL A 41 15.20 5.97 -2.50
N LEU A 42 13.94 6.36 -2.63
CA LEU A 42 12.80 5.46 -2.39
C LEU A 42 12.50 4.64 -3.65
N VAL A 43 12.72 3.34 -3.57
CA VAL A 43 12.45 2.38 -4.65
C VAL A 43 11.22 1.55 -4.34
N LEU A 44 10.49 1.17 -5.38
CA LEU A 44 9.32 0.31 -5.25
C LEU A 44 9.78 -1.14 -5.14
N ALA A 45 9.59 -1.74 -3.98
CA ALA A 45 9.97 -3.13 -3.72
C ALA A 45 9.22 -3.67 -2.50
N HIS A 46 8.77 -4.93 -2.58
CA HIS A 46 8.17 -5.61 -1.44
C HIS A 46 9.22 -6.14 -0.47
N ASP A 47 10.22 -6.83 -1.01
CA ASP A 47 11.27 -7.47 -0.23
C ASP A 47 12.44 -6.50 -0.02
N SER A 48 13.07 -6.57 1.15
CA SER A 48 14.30 -5.80 1.42
C SER A 48 15.49 -6.32 0.63
N ASN A 49 15.49 -7.62 0.30
CA ASN A 49 16.53 -8.31 -0.46
C ASN A 49 16.08 -8.51 -1.91
N ILE A 50 16.95 -8.17 -2.85
CA ILE A 50 16.62 -8.19 -4.29
C ILE A 50 16.69 -9.58 -4.93
N ARG A 51 17.15 -10.61 -4.21
CA ARG A 51 17.41 -11.96 -4.73
C ARG A 51 16.23 -12.57 -5.50
N ARG A 52 15.02 -12.41 -4.99
CA ARG A 52 13.83 -13.01 -5.64
C ARG A 52 13.59 -12.44 -7.04
N LEU A 53 13.91 -11.18 -7.25
CA LEU A 53 13.60 -10.44 -8.48
C LEU A 53 14.78 -10.41 -9.46
N THR A 54 16.02 -10.49 -8.96
CA THR A 54 17.24 -10.33 -9.79
C THR A 54 18.14 -11.55 -9.78
N GLY A 55 18.00 -12.45 -8.80
CA GLY A 55 18.94 -13.55 -8.52
C GLY A 55 20.15 -13.14 -7.69
N VAL A 56 20.38 -11.85 -7.44
CA VAL A 56 21.51 -11.30 -6.68
C VAL A 56 21.16 -11.15 -5.22
N ASP A 57 22.02 -11.58 -4.31
CA ASP A 57 21.81 -11.53 -2.86
C ASP A 57 22.34 -10.22 -2.29
N LEU A 58 21.52 -9.17 -2.31
CA LEU A 58 21.82 -7.83 -1.83
C LEU A 58 20.62 -7.21 -1.12
N GLU A 59 20.87 -6.46 -0.05
CA GLU A 59 19.87 -5.68 0.66
C GLU A 59 19.77 -4.27 0.07
N ILE A 60 18.55 -3.82 -0.24
CA ILE A 60 18.28 -2.49 -0.84
C ILE A 60 18.88 -1.37 0.03
N GLN A 61 18.79 -1.47 1.35
CA GLN A 61 19.31 -0.45 2.27
C GLN A 61 20.85 -0.36 2.31
N GLU A 62 21.56 -1.33 1.75
CA GLU A 62 23.03 -1.40 1.76
C GLU A 62 23.66 -0.94 0.44
N ILE A 63 22.84 -0.75 -0.60
CA ILE A 63 23.29 -0.38 -1.94
C ILE A 63 22.79 1.02 -2.32
N ALA A 64 23.62 1.82 -3.01
CA ALA A 64 23.18 3.09 -3.58
C ALA A 64 22.29 2.85 -4.83
N PHE A 65 21.35 3.75 -5.09
CA PHE A 65 20.42 3.59 -6.21
C PHE A 65 21.13 3.42 -7.57
N LYS A 66 22.22 4.14 -7.77
CA LYS A 66 23.03 4.03 -8.98
C LYS A 66 23.51 2.58 -9.23
N ASP A 67 23.94 1.90 -8.17
CA ASP A 67 24.43 0.53 -8.27
C ASP A 67 23.27 -0.49 -8.36
N LEU A 68 22.20 -0.27 -7.58
CA LEU A 68 20.96 -1.04 -7.67
C LEU A 68 20.37 -1.02 -9.10
N SER A 69 20.43 0.14 -9.77
CA SER A 69 19.87 0.31 -11.12
C SER A 69 20.62 -0.47 -12.22
N ASN A 70 21.80 -1.03 -11.91
CA ASN A 70 22.52 -1.95 -12.81
C ASN A 70 21.92 -3.37 -12.79
N GLU A 71 21.17 -3.70 -11.74
CA GLU A 71 20.49 -4.99 -11.59
C GLU A 71 19.09 -4.91 -12.20
N SER A 72 18.78 -5.79 -13.15
CA SER A 72 17.47 -5.79 -13.81
C SER A 72 16.49 -6.69 -13.07
N LEU A 73 15.28 -6.21 -12.85
CA LEU A 73 14.17 -7.02 -12.36
C LEU A 73 13.79 -8.04 -13.44
N TYR A 74 13.69 -9.31 -13.08
CA TYR A 74 13.38 -10.42 -14.01
C TYR A 74 14.28 -10.44 -15.26
N GLY A 75 15.48 -9.88 -15.18
CA GLY A 75 16.46 -9.82 -16.28
C GLY A 75 16.21 -8.75 -17.35
N ILE A 76 15.09 -8.04 -17.32
CA ILE A 76 14.70 -7.09 -18.39
C ILE A 76 14.09 -5.78 -17.91
N TYR A 77 13.48 -5.72 -16.71
CA TYR A 77 12.80 -4.51 -16.26
C TYR A 77 13.70 -3.66 -15.36
N LYS A 78 13.43 -2.36 -15.37
CA LYS A 78 14.14 -1.40 -14.53
C LYS A 78 13.45 -1.27 -13.16
N TRP A 79 14.24 -0.93 -12.14
CA TRP A 79 13.72 -0.45 -10.87
C TRP A 79 12.93 0.83 -11.10
N CYS A 80 11.82 0.94 -10.40
CA CYS A 80 11.00 2.15 -10.37
C CYS A 80 11.19 2.84 -9.02
N THR A 81 11.43 4.14 -9.05
CA THR A 81 11.44 4.98 -7.85
C THR A 81 10.04 5.52 -7.54
N LEU A 82 9.81 5.94 -6.29
CA LEU A 82 8.56 6.59 -5.93
C LEU A 82 8.37 7.92 -6.69
N ASP A 83 9.46 8.63 -6.99
CA ASP A 83 9.42 9.85 -7.80
C ASP A 83 8.91 9.54 -9.22
N GLU A 84 9.48 8.54 -9.89
CA GLU A 84 9.07 8.16 -11.24
C GLU A 84 7.59 7.74 -11.28
N LEU A 85 7.11 7.01 -10.27
CA LEU A 85 5.69 6.62 -10.20
C LEU A 85 4.78 7.85 -10.06
N VAL A 86 5.09 8.75 -9.14
CA VAL A 86 4.26 9.94 -8.87
C VAL A 86 4.29 10.92 -10.03
N ASP A 87 5.45 11.11 -10.65
CA ASP A 87 5.62 12.02 -11.79
C ASP A 87 4.90 11.48 -13.04
N ALA A 88 4.92 10.16 -13.27
CA ALA A 88 4.21 9.54 -14.38
C ALA A 88 2.69 9.57 -14.20
N PHE A 89 2.19 9.49 -12.96
CA PHE A 89 0.76 9.40 -12.68
C PHE A 89 0.30 10.39 -11.59
N PRO A 90 0.38 11.71 -11.85
CA PRO A 90 0.11 12.73 -10.83
C PRO A 90 -1.35 12.75 -10.33
N ALA A 91 -2.27 12.14 -11.08
CA ALA A 91 -3.68 12.01 -10.70
C ALA A 91 -4.03 10.65 -10.07
N ALA A 92 -3.08 9.71 -9.97
CA ALA A 92 -3.32 8.43 -9.33
C ALA A 92 -3.47 8.58 -7.81
N GLN A 93 -4.33 7.76 -7.23
CA GLN A 93 -4.35 7.54 -5.79
C GLN A 93 -3.33 6.44 -5.48
N ILE A 94 -2.39 6.69 -4.58
CA ILE A 94 -1.29 5.76 -4.31
C ILE A 94 -1.31 5.36 -2.83
N SER A 95 -1.44 4.06 -2.59
CA SER A 95 -1.25 3.44 -1.27
C SER A 95 0.20 2.98 -1.15
N ILE A 96 0.91 3.51 -0.16
CA ILE A 96 2.34 3.31 0.04
C ILE A 96 2.56 2.55 1.35
N ASP A 97 3.08 1.32 1.27
CA ASP A 97 3.48 0.54 2.46
C ASP A 97 4.96 0.76 2.78
N ILE A 98 5.23 1.36 3.95
CA ILE A 98 6.60 1.65 4.42
C ILE A 98 7.18 0.42 5.12
N LYS A 99 8.21 -0.20 4.53
CA LYS A 99 8.72 -1.50 4.97
C LYS A 99 9.71 -1.44 6.12
N SER A 100 10.50 -0.37 6.27
CA SER A 100 11.57 -0.27 7.29
C SER A 100 11.64 1.12 7.95
N ASP A 101 12.36 1.23 9.07
CA ASP A 101 12.52 2.52 9.75
C ASP A 101 13.43 3.48 8.96
N PRO A 102 14.54 3.05 8.33
CA PRO A 102 15.30 3.91 7.41
C PRO A 102 14.46 4.41 6.24
N THR A 103 13.54 3.58 5.71
CA THR A 103 12.59 3.97 4.67
C THR A 103 11.64 5.07 5.15
N LEU A 104 11.19 5.01 6.42
CA LEU A 104 10.35 6.06 6.99
C LEU A 104 11.07 7.41 7.04
N ASP A 105 12.34 7.42 7.42
CA ASP A 105 13.14 8.65 7.49
C ASP A 105 13.34 9.26 6.08
N ALA A 106 13.67 8.43 5.09
CA ALA A 106 13.78 8.85 3.69
C ALA A 106 12.42 9.35 3.17
N PHE A 107 11.32 8.68 3.50
CA PHE A 107 9.96 9.09 3.12
C PHE A 107 9.58 10.46 3.72
N PHE A 108 9.98 10.74 4.95
CA PHE A 108 9.77 12.06 5.54
C PHE A 108 10.55 13.17 4.84
N GLN A 109 11.75 12.90 4.33
CA GLN A 109 12.49 13.86 3.52
C GLN A 109 11.80 14.07 2.17
N TRP A 110 11.37 12.98 1.54
CA TRP A 110 10.68 12.98 0.27
C TRP A 110 9.34 13.74 0.30
N LEU A 111 8.57 13.65 1.41
CA LEU A 111 7.30 14.36 1.56
C LEU A 111 7.41 15.89 1.70
N LYS A 112 8.62 16.43 1.98
CA LYS A 112 8.78 17.87 2.19
C LYS A 112 8.36 18.67 0.95
N GLY A 113 7.38 19.56 1.13
CA GLY A 113 6.89 20.44 0.07
C GLY A 113 6.00 19.77 -0.99
N ARG A 114 5.70 18.47 -0.85
CA ARG A 114 4.82 17.75 -1.76
C ARG A 114 3.36 17.83 -1.33
N LYS A 115 2.46 17.75 -2.30
CA LYS A 115 1.03 17.54 -2.05
C LYS A 115 0.81 16.12 -1.59
N ILE A 116 -0.07 15.93 -0.59
CA ILE A 116 -0.28 14.64 0.09
C ILE A 116 -1.67 14.04 -0.15
N GLU A 117 -2.54 14.75 -0.85
CA GLU A 117 -3.96 14.40 -0.98
C GLU A 117 -4.20 13.08 -1.71
N ASN A 118 -3.26 12.70 -2.58
CA ASN A 118 -3.36 11.47 -3.37
C ASN A 118 -2.71 10.26 -2.68
N PHE A 119 -2.15 10.42 -1.48
CA PHE A 119 -1.46 9.33 -0.80
C PHE A 119 -2.26 8.74 0.34
N VAL A 120 -2.15 7.43 0.49
CA VAL A 120 -2.52 6.66 1.68
C VAL A 120 -1.28 5.94 2.17
N VAL A 121 -0.92 6.10 3.44
CA VAL A 121 0.30 5.46 3.98
C VAL A 121 -0.07 4.33 4.91
N GLY A 122 0.50 3.16 4.65
CA GLY A 122 0.43 1.97 5.48
C GLY A 122 1.79 1.55 6.02
N SER A 123 1.76 0.73 7.03
CA SER A 123 2.90 -0.10 7.47
C SER A 123 2.41 -1.18 8.42
N PHE A 124 3.04 -2.35 8.39
CA PHE A 124 2.82 -3.39 9.40
C PHE A 124 3.31 -2.96 10.79
N SER A 125 4.20 -1.95 10.87
CA SER A 125 4.63 -1.33 12.14
C SER A 125 3.68 -0.20 12.55
N SER A 126 2.95 -0.41 13.64
CA SER A 126 2.11 0.65 14.22
C SER A 126 2.93 1.90 14.58
N LYS A 127 4.20 1.73 15.02
CA LYS A 127 5.08 2.85 15.35
C LYS A 127 5.34 3.76 14.15
N ARG A 128 5.54 3.19 12.94
CA ARG A 128 5.75 3.97 11.71
C ARG A 128 4.51 4.76 11.34
N VAL A 129 3.33 4.12 11.37
CA VAL A 129 2.06 4.81 11.08
C VAL A 129 1.81 5.94 12.09
N ASP A 130 2.05 5.71 13.39
CA ASP A 130 1.88 6.73 14.42
C ASP A 130 2.87 7.90 14.23
N ALA A 131 4.11 7.64 13.79
CA ALA A 131 5.08 8.68 13.45
C ALA A 131 4.63 9.51 12.24
N VAL A 132 4.06 8.87 11.20
CA VAL A 132 3.47 9.55 10.04
C VAL A 132 2.33 10.47 10.48
N ARG A 133 1.39 9.96 11.27
CA ARG A 133 0.23 10.74 11.78
C ARG A 133 0.66 11.94 12.62
N LYS A 134 1.68 11.75 13.46
CA LYS A 134 2.22 12.84 14.30
C LYS A 134 2.83 13.95 13.45
N ARG A 135 3.55 13.61 12.38
CA ARG A 135 4.28 14.58 11.55
C ARG A 135 3.40 15.19 10.46
N TYR A 136 2.47 14.42 9.90
CA TYR A 136 1.56 14.80 8.83
C TYR A 136 0.10 14.43 9.19
N PRO A 137 -0.57 15.18 10.07
CA PRO A 137 -1.91 14.80 10.59
C PRO A 137 -3.01 14.71 9.53
N LEU A 138 -2.82 15.40 8.39
CA LEU A 138 -3.77 15.40 7.28
C LEU A 138 -3.52 14.27 6.28
N LEU A 139 -2.37 13.60 6.34
CA LEU A 139 -2.06 12.48 5.45
C LEU A 139 -2.94 11.28 5.81
N ARG A 140 -3.60 10.72 4.79
CA ARG A 140 -4.43 9.53 4.97
C ARG A 140 -3.58 8.31 5.32
N THR A 141 -4.03 7.50 6.27
CA THR A 141 -3.26 6.34 6.72
C THR A 141 -4.13 5.09 6.83
N ALA A 142 -3.52 3.93 6.62
CA ALA A 142 -4.15 2.65 6.93
C ALA A 142 -4.34 2.48 8.45
N LEU A 143 -5.35 1.69 8.85
CA LEU A 143 -5.48 1.23 10.24
C LEU A 143 -4.26 0.39 10.61
N THR A 144 -3.73 0.62 11.79
CA THR A 144 -2.68 -0.21 12.37
C THR A 144 -3.25 -1.57 12.82
N SER A 145 -2.40 -2.59 12.95
CA SER A 145 -2.79 -3.89 13.50
C SER A 145 -3.41 -3.75 14.90
N ARG A 146 -2.93 -2.78 15.71
CA ARG A 146 -3.50 -2.46 17.02
C ARG A 146 -4.94 -1.95 16.90
N GLU A 147 -5.22 -1.06 15.97
CA GLU A 147 -6.57 -0.51 15.75
C GLU A 147 -7.54 -1.58 15.23
N VAL A 148 -7.06 -2.44 14.31
CA VAL A 148 -7.83 -3.61 13.86
C VAL A 148 -8.20 -4.50 15.05
N LEU A 149 -7.24 -4.80 15.93
CA LEU A 149 -7.49 -5.59 17.14
C LEU A 149 -8.50 -4.91 18.07
N LEU A 150 -8.39 -3.60 18.28
CA LEU A 150 -9.36 -2.83 19.09
C LEU A 150 -10.78 -2.91 18.55
N ILE A 151 -10.95 -2.94 17.23
CA ILE A 151 -12.26 -3.13 16.60
C ILE A 151 -12.78 -4.55 16.86
N LEU A 152 -11.94 -5.56 16.68
CA LEU A 152 -12.32 -6.98 16.86
C LEU A 152 -12.68 -7.29 18.33
N THR A 153 -11.98 -6.69 19.28
CA THR A 153 -12.23 -6.85 20.72
C THR A 153 -13.31 -5.92 21.28
N ARG A 154 -14.00 -5.16 20.42
CA ARG A 154 -15.03 -4.16 20.79
C ARG A 154 -14.52 -2.98 21.61
N MET A 155 -13.21 -2.76 21.66
CA MET A 155 -12.58 -1.64 22.33
C MET A 155 -12.33 -0.45 21.38
N HIS A 156 -13.10 -0.36 20.30
CA HIS A 156 -12.96 0.67 19.25
C HIS A 156 -13.21 2.11 19.73
N PHE A 157 -13.75 2.30 20.93
CA PHE A 157 -13.86 3.62 21.57
C PHE A 157 -12.49 4.20 21.92
N LEU A 158 -11.43 3.36 22.01
CA LEU A 158 -10.05 3.80 22.21
C LEU A 158 -9.38 4.28 20.91
N ILE A 159 -10.01 4.10 19.75
CA ILE A 159 -9.51 4.65 18.50
C ILE A 159 -9.90 6.13 18.46
N ASP A 160 -8.89 6.98 18.32
CA ASP A 160 -9.06 8.43 18.24
C ASP A 160 -10.16 8.86 17.26
N SER A 161 -10.88 9.93 17.61
CA SER A 161 -11.99 10.49 16.84
C SER A 161 -11.59 11.07 15.48
N HIS A 162 -10.31 11.40 15.26
CA HIS A 162 -9.77 11.87 13.96
C HIS A 162 -9.62 10.74 12.94
N SER A 163 -10.51 9.75 13.01
CA SER A 163 -10.48 8.57 12.12
C SER A 163 -10.91 8.85 10.67
N ALA A 164 -11.41 10.05 10.35
CA ALA A 164 -11.90 10.40 9.02
C ALA A 164 -10.83 10.31 7.89
N ASN A 165 -9.53 10.33 8.26
CA ASN A 165 -8.42 10.18 7.33
C ASN A 165 -7.83 8.76 7.36
N ARG A 166 -8.58 7.75 7.81
CA ARG A 166 -8.10 6.37 7.93
C ARG A 166 -8.80 5.44 6.97
N PHE A 167 -8.05 4.47 6.49
CA PHE A 167 -8.52 3.40 5.63
C PHE A 167 -8.29 2.05 6.29
N ALA A 168 -9.24 1.14 6.21
CA ALA A 168 -9.07 -0.24 6.64
C ALA A 168 -8.60 -1.08 5.44
N MET A 169 -7.29 -1.18 5.23
CA MET A 169 -6.71 -2.08 4.23
C MET A 169 -6.39 -3.41 4.92
N ILE A 170 -7.27 -4.40 4.80
CA ILE A 170 -7.26 -5.61 5.62
C ILE A 170 -7.50 -6.88 4.80
N PRO A 171 -6.97 -8.04 5.22
CA PRO A 171 -7.39 -9.33 4.65
C PRO A 171 -8.75 -9.77 5.19
N VAL A 172 -9.43 -10.64 4.48
CA VAL A 172 -10.65 -11.30 5.01
C VAL A 172 -10.33 -12.09 6.28
N LYS A 173 -9.18 -12.79 6.28
CA LYS A 173 -8.67 -13.58 7.40
C LYS A 173 -7.17 -13.34 7.59
N SER A 174 -6.70 -13.41 8.83
CA SER A 174 -5.27 -13.37 9.16
C SER A 174 -5.00 -14.33 10.32
N HIS A 175 -3.95 -15.17 10.20
CA HIS A 175 -3.57 -16.16 11.22
C HIS A 175 -4.75 -17.00 11.76
N GLY A 176 -5.64 -17.43 10.86
CA GLY A 176 -6.84 -18.21 11.22
C GLY A 176 -8.01 -17.39 11.77
N LEU A 177 -7.81 -16.12 12.10
CA LEU A 177 -8.87 -15.23 12.61
C LEU A 177 -9.58 -14.52 11.45
N ARG A 178 -10.91 -14.47 11.50
CA ARG A 178 -11.70 -13.68 10.56
C ARG A 178 -11.63 -12.20 10.96
N ILE A 179 -10.98 -11.38 10.15
CA ILE A 179 -10.86 -9.93 10.36
C ILE A 179 -12.11 -9.22 9.87
N LEU A 180 -12.54 -9.51 8.65
CA LEU A 180 -13.74 -8.91 8.06
C LEU A 180 -15.00 -9.55 8.66
N THR A 181 -15.45 -9.04 9.80
CA THR A 181 -16.68 -9.43 10.50
C THR A 181 -17.77 -8.38 10.29
N LYS A 182 -19.05 -8.76 10.49
CA LYS A 182 -20.18 -7.81 10.49
C LYS A 182 -19.94 -6.65 11.50
N GLN A 183 -19.35 -6.97 12.66
CA GLN A 183 -19.00 -5.96 13.66
C GLN A 183 -17.92 -5.00 13.16
N PHE A 184 -16.86 -5.52 12.53
CA PHE A 184 -15.79 -4.71 11.94
C PHE A 184 -16.37 -3.72 10.91
N ILE A 185 -17.17 -4.21 9.97
CA ILE A 185 -17.84 -3.39 8.95
C ILE A 185 -18.71 -2.30 9.58
N LYS A 186 -19.53 -2.67 10.59
CA LYS A 186 -20.39 -1.70 11.31
C LYS A 186 -19.59 -0.59 11.97
N VAL A 187 -18.48 -0.93 12.65
CA VAL A 187 -17.62 0.07 13.32
C VAL A 187 -16.97 0.99 12.31
N CYS A 188 -16.39 0.45 11.22
CA CYS A 188 -15.77 1.24 10.17
C CYS A 188 -16.79 2.20 9.54
N LYS A 189 -17.99 1.71 9.23
CA LYS A 189 -19.07 2.56 8.69
C LYS A 189 -19.44 3.71 9.63
N ASN A 190 -19.61 3.43 10.92
CA ASN A 190 -19.95 4.46 11.91
C ASN A 190 -18.83 5.50 12.09
N LYS A 191 -17.57 5.10 11.92
CA LYS A 191 -16.40 5.98 11.98
C LYS A 191 -16.02 6.59 10.64
N LYS A 192 -16.77 6.36 9.56
CA LYS A 192 -16.51 6.80 8.19
C LYS A 192 -15.14 6.33 7.67
N ILE A 193 -14.71 5.13 8.07
CA ILE A 193 -13.50 4.46 7.60
C ILE A 193 -13.87 3.62 6.39
N GLU A 194 -13.26 3.88 5.24
CA GLU A 194 -13.42 3.06 4.05
C GLU A 194 -12.67 1.74 4.21
N ILE A 195 -13.27 0.66 3.69
CA ILE A 195 -12.70 -0.69 3.81
C ILE A 195 -12.26 -1.16 2.43
N PHE A 196 -10.98 -1.54 2.33
CA PHE A 196 -10.36 -2.17 1.17
C PHE A 196 -9.83 -3.53 1.58
N VAL A 197 -10.21 -4.56 0.84
CA VAL A 197 -9.85 -5.95 1.17
C VAL A 197 -8.78 -6.46 0.24
N TRP A 198 -7.73 -7.08 0.79
CA TRP A 198 -6.62 -7.69 0.05
C TRP A 198 -6.40 -9.16 0.43
N THR A 199 -5.86 -10.00 -0.44
CA THR A 199 -5.78 -9.81 -1.87
C THR A 199 -6.95 -10.54 -2.51
N VAL A 200 -7.72 -9.87 -3.37
CA VAL A 200 -8.95 -10.41 -3.98
C VAL A 200 -8.74 -10.59 -5.47
N ASN A 201 -8.68 -11.84 -5.94
CA ASN A 201 -8.37 -12.19 -7.31
C ASN A 201 -9.52 -12.91 -8.04
N SER A 202 -10.72 -12.89 -7.47
CA SER A 202 -11.92 -13.51 -8.01
C SER A 202 -13.07 -12.51 -8.11
N LEU A 203 -13.77 -12.51 -9.24
CA LEU A 203 -14.95 -11.69 -9.47
C LEU A 203 -16.07 -12.02 -8.48
N ASP A 204 -16.31 -13.30 -8.20
CA ASP A 204 -17.36 -13.73 -7.27
C ASP A 204 -17.10 -13.24 -5.83
N GLU A 205 -15.83 -13.29 -5.40
CA GLU A 205 -15.42 -12.73 -4.11
C GLU A 205 -15.62 -11.22 -4.08
N ALA A 206 -15.19 -10.50 -5.13
CA ALA A 206 -15.37 -9.06 -5.26
C ALA A 206 -16.84 -8.64 -5.23
N ILE A 207 -17.73 -9.37 -5.93
CA ILE A 207 -19.18 -9.15 -5.89
C ILE A 207 -19.73 -9.36 -4.47
N SER A 208 -19.34 -10.45 -3.82
CA SER A 208 -19.78 -10.75 -2.44
C SER A 208 -19.34 -9.65 -1.46
N LEU A 209 -18.12 -9.14 -1.59
CA LEU A 209 -17.61 -8.03 -0.78
C LEU A 209 -18.36 -6.73 -1.05
N LYS A 210 -18.66 -6.44 -2.31
CA LYS A 210 -19.48 -5.27 -2.70
C LYS A 210 -20.86 -5.30 -2.04
N GLN A 211 -21.52 -6.48 -1.99
CA GLN A 211 -22.82 -6.66 -1.32
C GLN A 211 -22.74 -6.42 0.20
N LEU A 212 -21.58 -6.65 0.81
CA LEU A 212 -21.35 -6.34 2.23
C LEU A 212 -21.08 -4.83 2.47
N GLY A 213 -21.03 -4.01 1.41
CA GLY A 213 -20.77 -2.58 1.50
C GLY A 213 -19.30 -2.23 1.67
N ILE A 214 -18.38 -3.08 1.17
CA ILE A 214 -16.94 -2.82 1.13
C ILE A 214 -16.65 -1.79 0.04
N SER A 215 -15.76 -0.83 0.33
CA SER A 215 -15.44 0.32 -0.55
C SER A 215 -14.66 -0.11 -1.79
N GLY A 216 -13.75 -1.07 -1.64
CA GLY A 216 -12.94 -1.57 -2.75
C GLY A 216 -12.08 -2.78 -2.38
N VAL A 217 -11.32 -3.22 -3.36
CA VAL A 217 -10.41 -4.36 -3.24
C VAL A 217 -9.03 -4.02 -3.75
N VAL A 218 -8.01 -4.70 -3.22
CA VAL A 218 -6.63 -4.73 -3.72
C VAL A 218 -6.43 -6.08 -4.38
N THR A 219 -5.95 -6.10 -5.62
CA THR A 219 -5.92 -7.31 -6.44
C THR A 219 -4.61 -7.47 -7.20
N ASP A 220 -4.18 -8.74 -7.40
CA ASP A 220 -3.11 -9.10 -8.33
C ASP A 220 -3.63 -9.30 -9.76
N ASN A 221 -4.93 -9.24 -9.97
CA ASN A 221 -5.54 -9.55 -11.27
C ASN A 221 -6.74 -8.64 -11.55
N TYR A 222 -6.49 -7.33 -11.68
CA TYR A 222 -7.55 -6.36 -11.93
C TYR A 222 -8.35 -6.62 -13.22
N PRO A 223 -7.79 -7.22 -14.31
CA PRO A 223 -8.56 -7.47 -15.53
C PRO A 223 -9.79 -8.35 -15.32
N VAL A 224 -9.76 -9.28 -14.36
CA VAL A 224 -10.94 -10.12 -14.06
C VAL A 224 -12.02 -9.37 -13.28
N LEU A 225 -11.73 -8.16 -12.79
CA LEU A 225 -12.64 -7.33 -11.97
C LEU A 225 -13.21 -6.13 -12.74
N LEU A 226 -12.70 -5.87 -13.96
CA LEU A 226 -13.19 -4.83 -14.86
C LEU A 226 -14.41 -5.32 -15.63
#